data_1d1a9345ad5110568285984092f67293
#
_entry.id   1d1a9345ad5110568285984092f67293
#
_cell.length_a   1.000
_cell.length_b   1.000
_cell.length_c   1.000
_cell.angle_alpha   90.00
_cell.angle_beta   90.00
_cell.angle_gamma   90.00
#
_symmetry.space_group_name_H-M   'P 1'
#
loop_
_entity.id
_entity.type
_entity.pdbx_description
1 polymer ?
#
loop_
_entity_poly.entity_id
_entity_poly.type
_entity_poly.pdbx_seq_one_letter_code
_entity_poly.pdbx_strand_id
1 'polypeptide(L)'
;MVIKILTSLILFFQLSNISFACSFNCGGTYTKNDQYGLKTTSHSGYKKHAFYHMPKKDYSHKYIKDKSEARAGKAYQRFELRDGDCFYKKGGSWNDCKMNRERFEFSSRPRQKPKGNQCYGYSIKLDKSFKSVNPTNTDLGQVHQTGGPKGTAGGLKSFPPLIQIGAKNNDLYFGWHKLTGNANSVIDRRIDYNLAKISEMKDVWTDISFCLDFENKKMKAWVNGKKKVEINQSPINFTPEKIYFKYGIYRSFISRYKSIHGKMPTQIVFYDEIRRGTSIEDVDRNINPKLKPVD
;
A
#
# COMPACT_ATOMS: atom_id res chain seq x y z
N MET A 1 -60.01 11.30 -49.94
CA MET A 1 -59.69 11.29 -48.50
C MET A 1 -58.41 10.52 -48.35
N VAL A 2 -57.29 11.22 -48.29
CA VAL A 2 -55.92 10.62 -48.26
C VAL A 2 -55.37 10.74 -46.84
N ILE A 3 -55.22 9.60 -46.19
CA ILE A 3 -54.68 9.51 -44.85
C ILE A 3 -53.17 9.54 -44.98
N LYS A 4 -52.52 10.62 -44.44
CA LYS A 4 -51.06 10.71 -44.28
C LYS A 4 -50.68 9.99 -42.99
N ILE A 5 -49.93 8.88 -43.13
CA ILE A 5 -49.29 8.19 -42.02
C ILE A 5 -47.97 8.90 -41.74
N LEU A 6 -47.91 9.52 -40.58
CA LEU A 6 -46.64 10.12 -40.04
C LEU A 6 -45.86 9.02 -39.37
N THR A 7 -44.83 8.53 -40.00
CA THR A 7 -43.86 7.62 -39.37
C THR A 7 -42.86 8.44 -38.54
N SER A 8 -43.04 8.38 -37.24
CA SER A 8 -42.11 8.97 -36.26
C SER A 8 -40.86 8.09 -36.16
N LEU A 9 -39.76 8.59 -36.68
CA LEU A 9 -38.44 7.95 -36.58
C LEU A 9 -37.88 8.21 -35.17
N ILE A 10 -38.02 7.24 -34.26
CA ILE A 10 -37.39 7.29 -32.95
C ILE A 10 -35.93 6.89 -33.15
N LEU A 11 -35.06 7.89 -33.12
CA LEU A 11 -33.61 7.69 -33.10
C LEU A 11 -33.23 7.19 -31.70
N PHE A 12 -33.04 5.88 -31.57
CA PHE A 12 -32.36 5.32 -30.39
C PHE A 12 -30.89 5.71 -30.43
N PHE A 13 -30.53 6.74 -29.68
CA PHE A 13 -29.13 6.93 -29.26
C PHE A 13 -28.74 5.77 -28.35
N GLN A 14 -28.17 4.74 -28.93
CA GLN A 14 -27.40 3.80 -28.16
C GLN A 14 -26.19 4.59 -27.59
N LEU A 15 -26.33 5.00 -26.34
CA LEU A 15 -25.16 5.33 -25.51
C LEU A 15 -24.33 4.08 -25.43
N SER A 16 -23.44 3.90 -26.39
CA SER A 16 -22.36 2.96 -26.26
C SER A 16 -21.60 3.36 -24.98
N ASN A 17 -21.82 2.59 -23.92
CA ASN A 17 -20.91 2.57 -22.78
C ASN A 17 -19.54 2.21 -23.35
N ILE A 18 -18.75 3.24 -23.67
CA ILE A 18 -17.34 3.09 -23.93
C ILE A 18 -16.75 2.70 -22.58
N SER A 19 -16.80 1.43 -22.30
CA SER A 19 -15.96 0.82 -21.28
C SER A 19 -14.54 1.09 -21.73
N PHE A 20 -13.93 2.14 -21.20
CA PHE A 20 -12.50 2.32 -21.33
C PHE A 20 -11.86 1.08 -20.71
N ALA A 21 -11.60 0.12 -21.58
CA ALA A 21 -10.80 -1.05 -21.19
C ALA A 21 -9.52 -0.50 -20.56
N CYS A 22 -9.36 -0.73 -19.30
CA CYS A 22 -8.19 -0.27 -18.59
C CYS A 22 -6.97 -0.94 -19.23
N SER A 23 -6.22 -0.19 -20.01
CA SER A 23 -4.94 -0.66 -20.52
C SER A 23 -4.05 -1.00 -19.32
N PHE A 24 -2.98 -1.71 -19.55
CA PHE A 24 -1.97 -2.03 -18.52
C PHE A 24 -1.55 -0.81 -17.70
N ASN A 25 -1.74 0.39 -18.24
CA ASN A 25 -1.35 1.66 -17.65
C ASN A 25 -2.45 2.32 -16.79
N CYS A 26 -3.69 1.91 -16.89
CA CYS A 26 -4.75 2.50 -16.08
C CYS A 26 -4.69 2.11 -14.62
N GLY A 27 -3.98 1.10 -14.30
CA GLY A 27 -3.75 0.70 -12.92
C GLY A 27 -2.53 1.36 -12.29
N GLY A 28 -2.02 2.46 -12.89
CA GLY A 28 -0.86 3.14 -12.35
C GLY A 28 0.44 2.53 -12.83
N THR A 29 0.58 2.14 -14.06
CA THR A 29 1.89 2.12 -14.65
C THR A 29 2.38 3.54 -14.65
N TYR A 30 3.24 3.75 -13.82
CA TYR A 30 3.95 4.97 -13.68
C TYR A 30 4.83 5.12 -14.88
N THR A 31 4.23 5.62 -15.89
CA THR A 31 4.87 6.02 -17.13
C THR A 31 5.74 7.23 -16.87
N LYS A 32 6.50 7.57 -17.87
CA LYS A 32 7.48 8.66 -17.88
C LYS A 32 6.99 9.98 -17.23
N ASN A 33 5.70 10.22 -17.21
CA ASN A 33 5.12 11.49 -16.81
C ASN A 33 4.34 11.40 -15.51
N ASP A 34 4.41 10.22 -14.83
CA ASP A 34 3.47 10.01 -13.74
C ASP A 34 2.07 10.46 -14.17
N GLN A 35 1.52 9.70 -15.13
CA GLN A 35 0.24 10.03 -15.79
C GLN A 35 -0.92 10.24 -14.83
N TYR A 36 -0.71 9.94 -13.57
CA TYR A 36 -1.63 10.19 -12.48
C TYR A 36 -1.33 11.47 -11.75
N GLY A 37 -0.33 12.24 -12.20
CA GLY A 37 -0.02 13.53 -11.65
C GLY A 37 0.60 13.50 -10.25
N LEU A 38 1.06 12.35 -9.79
CA LEU A 38 1.81 12.26 -8.54
C LEU A 38 3.16 12.94 -8.72
N LYS A 39 3.26 14.16 -8.26
CA LYS A 39 4.53 14.88 -8.22
C LYS A 39 5.29 14.38 -7.02
N THR A 40 6.49 13.92 -7.29
CA THR A 40 7.42 13.63 -6.21
C THR A 40 8.07 14.91 -5.76
N THR A 41 7.92 15.24 -4.51
CA THR A 41 8.75 16.25 -3.86
C THR A 41 10.15 15.70 -3.67
N SER A 42 11.11 16.56 -3.38
CA SER A 42 12.46 16.14 -2.99
C SER A 42 12.46 15.18 -1.78
N HIS A 43 11.44 15.23 -0.98
CA HIS A 43 11.28 14.42 0.22
C HIS A 43 10.60 13.08 -0.01
N SER A 44 9.72 12.97 -0.99
CA SER A 44 8.95 11.73 -1.21
C SER A 44 9.78 10.62 -1.82
N GLY A 45 10.72 10.93 -2.72
CA GLY A 45 11.55 9.95 -3.42
C GLY A 45 10.79 8.94 -4.28
N TYR A 46 9.48 9.07 -4.45
CA TYR A 46 8.62 8.18 -5.23
C TYR A 46 8.47 8.65 -6.67
N LYS A 47 9.59 8.95 -7.32
CA LYS A 47 9.58 9.41 -8.73
C LYS A 47 8.98 8.41 -9.71
N LYS A 48 9.01 7.14 -9.34
CA LYS A 48 8.41 6.05 -10.12
C LYS A 48 7.96 5.00 -9.14
N HIS A 49 6.69 4.75 -9.13
CA HIS A 49 6.18 3.59 -8.45
C HIS A 49 6.35 2.38 -9.37
N ALA A 50 6.81 1.28 -8.85
CA ALA A 50 6.91 0.07 -9.63
C ALA A 50 5.77 -0.86 -9.25
N PHE A 51 5.08 -1.33 -10.25
CA PHE A 51 4.19 -2.45 -10.08
C PHE A 51 4.98 -3.70 -9.83
N TYR A 52 4.69 -4.34 -8.75
CA TYR A 52 5.26 -5.63 -8.54
C TYR A 52 4.23 -6.73 -8.63
N HIS A 53 3.11 -6.55 -7.99
CA HIS A 53 2.14 -7.61 -7.85
C HIS A 53 0.75 -6.99 -7.91
N MET A 54 0.12 -7.08 -9.06
CA MET A 54 -1.22 -6.56 -9.24
C MET A 54 -2.07 -7.46 -10.13
N PRO A 55 -3.32 -7.68 -9.80
CA PRO A 55 -4.28 -8.18 -10.76
C PRO A 55 -4.48 -7.13 -11.87
N LYS A 56 -4.57 -7.58 -13.11
CA LYS A 56 -4.85 -6.69 -14.25
C LYS A 56 -6.36 -6.42 -14.34
N LYS A 57 -6.88 -5.66 -13.41
CA LYS A 57 -8.30 -5.30 -13.34
C LYS A 57 -8.44 -3.78 -13.34
N ASP A 58 -9.43 -3.27 -14.05
CA ASP A 58 -9.70 -1.83 -14.21
C ASP A 58 -10.13 -1.15 -12.91
N TYR A 59 -10.68 -1.90 -11.96
CA TYR A 59 -11.07 -1.39 -10.65
C TYR A 59 -9.91 -1.38 -9.63
N SER A 60 -8.83 -2.17 -9.85
CA SER A 60 -7.82 -2.41 -8.83
C SER A 60 -7.12 -1.16 -8.35
N HIS A 61 -6.96 -0.17 -9.24
CA HIS A 61 -6.39 1.13 -8.89
C HIS A 61 -6.99 2.23 -9.76
N LYS A 62 -7.31 3.34 -9.10
CA LYS A 62 -7.73 4.57 -9.79
C LYS A 62 -7.03 5.77 -9.15
N TYR A 63 -6.63 6.69 -9.99
CA TYR A 63 -6.25 8.03 -9.57
C TYR A 63 -7.48 8.93 -9.71
N ILE A 64 -7.91 9.53 -8.59
CA ILE A 64 -9.14 10.32 -8.53
C ILE A 64 -8.73 11.79 -8.35
N LYS A 65 -9.13 12.61 -9.31
CA LYS A 65 -8.95 14.07 -9.26
C LYS A 65 -10.18 14.69 -8.62
N ASP A 66 -10.13 14.85 -7.32
CA ASP A 66 -11.18 15.48 -6.55
C ASP A 66 -10.56 16.19 -5.34
N LYS A 67 -10.45 17.50 -5.47
CA LYS A 67 -9.85 18.36 -4.44
C LYS A 67 -10.67 18.38 -3.14
N SER A 68 -11.97 18.18 -3.22
CA SER A 68 -12.86 18.24 -2.04
C SER A 68 -12.71 17.02 -1.15
N GLU A 69 -12.32 15.87 -1.73
CA GLU A 69 -12.16 14.59 -1.05
C GLU A 69 -10.69 14.23 -0.77
N ALA A 70 -9.74 14.90 -1.44
CA ALA A 70 -8.32 14.67 -1.22
C ALA A 70 -7.90 15.07 0.21
N ARG A 71 -6.94 14.36 0.80
CA ARG A 71 -6.33 14.75 2.08
C ARG A 71 -5.60 16.08 1.95
N ALA A 72 -4.93 16.28 0.82
CA ALA A 72 -4.33 17.54 0.42
C ALA A 72 -4.13 17.58 -1.10
N GLY A 73 -3.97 18.81 -1.67
CA GLY A 73 -3.76 18.96 -3.11
C GLY A 73 -5.02 18.78 -3.92
N LYS A 74 -4.95 18.02 -5.01
CA LYS A 74 -6.00 17.92 -6.02
C LYS A 74 -6.52 16.52 -6.28
N ALA A 75 -5.82 15.51 -5.76
CA ALA A 75 -6.11 14.13 -6.13
C ALA A 75 -5.64 13.15 -5.07
N TYR A 76 -6.16 11.94 -5.14
CA TYR A 76 -5.80 10.81 -4.28
C TYR A 76 -5.90 9.50 -5.06
N GLN A 77 -5.42 8.42 -4.48
CA GLN A 77 -5.43 7.08 -5.07
C GLN A 77 -6.47 6.21 -4.40
N ARG A 78 -7.20 5.44 -5.19
CA ARG A 78 -8.15 4.43 -4.73
C ARG A 78 -7.64 3.05 -5.11
N PHE A 79 -7.53 2.17 -4.15
CA PHE A 79 -7.18 0.77 -4.32
C PHE A 79 -8.41 -0.10 -4.02
N GLU A 80 -8.61 -1.14 -4.80
CA GLU A 80 -9.66 -2.13 -4.56
C GLU A 80 -9.10 -3.53 -4.79
N LEU A 81 -9.35 -4.42 -3.83
CA LEU A 81 -8.96 -5.81 -3.87
C LEU A 81 -10.18 -6.69 -3.59
N ARG A 82 -10.50 -7.57 -4.53
CA ARG A 82 -11.63 -8.51 -4.45
C ARG A 82 -11.13 -9.94 -4.20
N ASP A 83 -12.07 -10.84 -3.92
CA ASP A 83 -11.76 -12.27 -3.82
C ASP A 83 -11.18 -12.80 -5.15
N GLY A 84 -10.07 -13.53 -5.07
CA GLY A 84 -9.38 -14.06 -6.24
C GLY A 84 -8.40 -13.10 -6.91
N ASP A 85 -8.26 -11.86 -6.44
CA ASP A 85 -7.31 -10.89 -6.98
C ASP A 85 -5.87 -11.23 -6.58
N CYS A 86 -5.33 -12.22 -7.24
CA CYS A 86 -3.95 -12.66 -7.04
C CYS A 86 -3.10 -12.39 -8.28
N PHE A 87 -1.83 -12.14 -8.07
CA PHE A 87 -0.88 -11.86 -9.13
C PHE A 87 0.01 -13.07 -9.45
N TYR A 88 0.19 -13.31 -10.72
CA TYR A 88 1.30 -14.15 -11.18
C TYR A 88 1.87 -13.65 -12.50
N LYS A 89 3.13 -13.90 -12.72
CA LYS A 89 3.79 -13.69 -14.01
C LYS A 89 4.15 -15.05 -14.60
N LYS A 90 3.68 -15.35 -15.82
CA LYS A 90 4.07 -16.58 -16.54
C LYS A 90 5.59 -16.63 -16.66
N GLY A 91 6.20 -17.75 -16.28
CA GLY A 91 7.67 -17.90 -16.23
C GLY A 91 8.37 -17.18 -15.08
N GLY A 92 7.66 -16.48 -14.21
CA GLY A 92 8.22 -15.84 -13.02
C GLY A 92 8.26 -16.79 -11.81
N SER A 93 9.23 -16.56 -10.91
CA SER A 93 9.41 -17.35 -9.69
C SER A 93 8.34 -17.10 -8.62
N TRP A 94 7.52 -16.03 -8.79
CA TRP A 94 6.53 -15.62 -7.81
C TRP A 94 5.11 -15.77 -8.34
N ASN A 95 4.24 -16.39 -7.53
CA ASN A 95 2.84 -16.62 -7.85
C ASN A 95 1.98 -16.51 -6.59
N ASP A 96 1.33 -15.36 -6.41
CA ASP A 96 0.45 -15.12 -5.26
C ASP A 96 -0.73 -16.09 -5.21
N CYS A 97 -1.27 -16.46 -6.37
CA CYS A 97 -2.41 -17.38 -6.45
C CYS A 97 -2.09 -18.75 -5.87
N LYS A 98 -0.89 -19.29 -6.19
CA LYS A 98 -0.40 -20.57 -5.64
C LYS A 98 0.10 -20.44 -4.19
N MET A 99 0.47 -19.22 -3.78
CA MET A 99 1.04 -18.96 -2.45
C MET A 99 0.00 -18.48 -1.43
N ASN A 100 -1.29 -18.67 -1.71
CA ASN A 100 -2.37 -18.32 -0.79
C ASN A 100 -2.39 -16.82 -0.41
N ARG A 101 -2.30 -15.94 -1.43
CA ARG A 101 -2.15 -14.48 -1.26
C ARG A 101 -2.96 -13.73 -2.30
N GLU A 102 -3.41 -12.54 -1.91
CA GLU A 102 -4.03 -11.56 -2.78
C GLU A 102 -3.39 -10.20 -2.54
N ARG A 103 -3.11 -9.44 -3.60
CA ARG A 103 -2.53 -8.10 -3.43
C ARG A 103 -2.72 -7.17 -4.61
N PHE A 104 -2.73 -5.91 -4.27
CA PHE A 104 -2.41 -4.81 -5.15
C PHE A 104 -1.56 -3.81 -4.38
N GLU A 105 -0.26 -3.75 -4.67
CA GLU A 105 0.69 -2.91 -3.96
C GLU A 105 1.63 -2.18 -4.92
N PHE A 106 1.96 -0.96 -4.56
CA PHE A 106 3.07 -0.24 -5.14
C PHE A 106 4.30 -0.31 -4.26
N SER A 107 5.48 -0.20 -4.87
CA SER A 107 6.73 -0.17 -4.14
C SER A 107 7.63 0.97 -4.57
N SER A 108 8.31 1.57 -3.59
CA SER A 108 9.22 2.68 -3.84
C SER A 108 10.44 2.25 -4.66
N ARG A 109 10.91 3.17 -5.52
CA ARG A 109 12.14 3.05 -6.27
C ARG A 109 12.93 4.36 -6.20
N PRO A 110 14.26 4.32 -6.18
CA PRO A 110 15.11 3.13 -6.03
C PRO A 110 15.02 2.52 -4.63
N ARG A 111 15.37 1.24 -4.50
CA ARG A 111 15.56 0.61 -3.20
C ARG A 111 16.75 1.24 -2.48
N GLN A 112 16.69 1.36 -1.17
CA GLN A 112 17.67 2.05 -0.36
C GLN A 112 18.52 1.09 0.47
N LYS A 113 19.74 1.50 0.79
CA LYS A 113 20.52 0.83 1.84
C LYS A 113 19.89 1.15 3.21
N PRO A 114 19.86 0.19 4.15
CA PRO A 114 19.36 0.43 5.51
C PRO A 114 20.43 1.19 6.33
N LYS A 115 20.46 2.50 6.20
CA LYS A 115 21.40 3.39 6.89
C LYS A 115 20.77 4.74 7.19
N GLY A 116 21.31 5.43 8.18
CA GLY A 116 20.80 6.74 8.61
C GLY A 116 19.38 6.66 9.16
N ASN A 117 18.73 7.79 9.26
CA ASN A 117 17.31 7.86 9.60
C ASN A 117 16.47 7.83 8.31
N GLN A 118 15.53 6.93 8.21
CA GLN A 118 14.62 6.81 7.07
C GLN A 118 13.18 6.91 7.53
N CYS A 119 12.50 7.95 7.10
CA CYS A 119 11.13 8.23 7.45
C CYS A 119 10.19 8.03 6.27
N TYR A 120 9.01 7.56 6.55
CA TYR A 120 7.93 7.30 5.60
C TYR A 120 6.64 7.88 6.16
N GLY A 121 5.84 8.48 5.29
CA GLY A 121 4.54 9.02 5.63
C GLY A 121 3.53 8.78 4.52
N TYR A 122 2.29 8.60 4.88
CA TYR A 122 1.16 8.56 3.96
C TYR A 122 -0.14 8.82 4.70
N SER A 123 -1.11 9.34 3.98
CA SER A 123 -2.48 9.45 4.46
C SER A 123 -3.29 8.27 3.92
N ILE A 124 -4.10 7.68 4.76
CA ILE A 124 -4.96 6.54 4.43
C ILE A 124 -6.39 6.81 4.89
N LYS A 125 -7.36 6.44 4.07
CA LYS A 125 -8.78 6.43 4.39
C LYS A 125 -9.35 5.07 4.03
N LEU A 126 -10.04 4.42 4.95
CA LEU A 126 -10.70 3.16 4.68
C LEU A 126 -12.13 3.44 4.22
N ASP A 127 -12.57 2.74 3.17
CA ASP A 127 -13.99 2.79 2.77
C ASP A 127 -14.89 2.33 3.93
N LYS A 128 -16.09 2.89 4.03
CA LYS A 128 -17.07 2.52 5.07
C LYS A 128 -17.37 1.02 5.12
N SER A 129 -17.30 0.35 3.96
CA SER A 129 -17.51 -1.09 3.82
C SER A 129 -16.29 -1.93 4.19
N PHE A 130 -15.13 -1.33 4.49
CA PHE A 130 -13.91 -2.07 4.82
C PHE A 130 -14.14 -3.04 5.98
N LYS A 131 -13.74 -4.29 5.77
CA LYS A 131 -13.80 -5.35 6.79
C LYS A 131 -12.42 -5.92 7.02
N SER A 132 -12.02 -6.05 8.27
CA SER A 132 -10.86 -6.83 8.67
C SER A 132 -11.07 -8.31 8.34
N VAL A 133 -9.99 -9.03 8.07
CA VAL A 133 -10.03 -10.43 7.59
C VAL A 133 -9.45 -11.41 8.62
N ASN A 134 -9.91 -11.31 9.86
CA ASN A 134 -9.51 -12.22 10.93
C ASN A 134 -9.89 -13.69 10.61
N PRO A 135 -9.01 -14.68 10.84
CA PRO A 135 -7.77 -14.64 11.63
C PRO A 135 -6.50 -14.23 10.86
N THR A 136 -6.60 -13.88 9.60
CA THR A 136 -5.49 -13.29 8.86
C THR A 136 -5.45 -11.76 9.05
N ASN A 137 -4.61 -11.06 8.31
CA ASN A 137 -4.50 -9.61 8.34
C ASN A 137 -4.49 -9.02 6.93
N THR A 138 -4.74 -7.72 6.86
CA THR A 138 -4.52 -6.92 5.65
C THR A 138 -3.37 -5.97 5.91
N ASP A 139 -2.30 -6.07 5.13
CA ASP A 139 -1.21 -5.10 5.17
C ASP A 139 -1.57 -3.91 4.28
N LEU A 140 -1.42 -2.72 4.85
CA LEU A 140 -1.76 -1.42 4.25
C LEU A 140 -0.52 -0.55 4.03
N GLY A 141 0.63 -1.05 4.47
CA GLY A 141 1.94 -0.47 4.27
C GLY A 141 3.01 -1.42 4.82
N GLN A 142 4.17 -1.47 4.18
CA GLN A 142 5.26 -2.31 4.68
C GLN A 142 6.62 -1.82 4.21
N VAL A 143 7.65 -1.98 5.05
CA VAL A 143 9.04 -1.86 4.64
C VAL A 143 9.58 -3.26 4.44
N HIS A 144 9.78 -3.60 3.18
CA HIS A 144 10.31 -4.91 2.79
C HIS A 144 11.82 -4.84 2.57
N GLN A 145 12.46 -6.00 2.58
CA GLN A 145 13.91 -6.11 2.49
C GLN A 145 14.31 -7.05 1.33
N THR A 146 15.51 -6.86 0.82
CA THR A 146 16.07 -7.67 -0.29
C THR A 146 17.59 -7.62 -0.26
N GLY A 147 18.21 -8.59 -0.94
CA GLY A 147 19.65 -8.71 -1.03
C GLY A 147 20.28 -9.37 0.21
N GLY A 148 21.59 -9.20 0.34
CA GLY A 148 22.41 -9.86 1.34
C GLY A 148 23.16 -11.08 0.78
N PRO A 149 23.89 -11.83 1.59
CA PRO A 149 24.61 -13.01 1.15
C PRO A 149 23.69 -13.96 0.37
N LYS A 150 24.14 -14.48 -0.76
CA LYS A 150 23.36 -15.36 -1.65
C LYS A 150 22.14 -14.71 -2.32
N GLY A 151 22.14 -13.37 -2.48
CA GLY A 151 21.10 -12.63 -3.21
C GLY A 151 19.76 -12.47 -2.50
N THR A 152 19.64 -12.93 -1.26
CA THR A 152 18.47 -12.73 -0.42
C THR A 152 18.86 -12.02 0.86
N ALA A 153 17.92 -11.39 1.55
CA ALA A 153 18.22 -10.78 2.84
C ALA A 153 18.71 -11.87 3.81
N GLY A 154 19.93 -11.71 4.34
CA GLY A 154 20.57 -12.70 5.23
C GLY A 154 20.78 -14.10 4.60
N GLY A 155 20.70 -14.25 3.28
CA GLY A 155 20.87 -15.53 2.60
C GLY A 155 19.62 -16.41 2.54
N LEU A 156 18.48 -15.95 3.00
CA LEU A 156 17.22 -16.71 2.97
C LEU A 156 16.47 -16.57 1.64
N LYS A 157 15.71 -17.60 1.28
CA LYS A 157 14.88 -17.61 0.06
C LYS A 157 13.68 -16.66 0.16
N SER A 158 13.16 -16.44 1.36
CA SER A 158 12.01 -15.58 1.62
C SER A 158 12.18 -14.91 2.98
N PHE A 159 11.89 -13.61 3.03
CA PHE A 159 11.93 -12.83 4.25
C PHE A 159 10.59 -12.19 4.53
N PRO A 160 10.20 -12.08 5.79
CA PRO A 160 9.15 -11.17 6.17
C PRO A 160 9.59 -9.72 5.89
N PRO A 161 8.66 -8.77 5.78
CA PRO A 161 9.01 -7.36 5.82
C PRO A 161 9.68 -7.02 7.17
N LEU A 162 10.44 -5.93 7.21
CA LEU A 162 10.93 -5.40 8.50
C LEU A 162 9.78 -4.84 9.32
N ILE A 163 8.93 -4.08 8.65
CA ILE A 163 7.76 -3.41 9.24
C ILE A 163 6.53 -3.73 8.40
N GLN A 164 5.44 -4.00 9.07
CA GLN A 164 4.09 -4.08 8.51
C GLN A 164 3.19 -3.08 9.21
N ILE A 165 2.47 -2.26 8.43
CA ILE A 165 1.34 -1.49 8.92
C ILE A 165 0.10 -2.23 8.46
N GLY A 166 -0.59 -2.88 9.38
CA GLY A 166 -1.64 -3.81 9.01
C GLY A 166 -2.91 -3.68 9.85
N ALA A 167 -4.01 -4.11 9.27
CA ALA A 167 -5.32 -4.19 9.91
C ALA A 167 -5.61 -5.62 10.34
N LYS A 168 -5.92 -5.82 11.63
CA LYS A 168 -6.33 -7.09 12.21
C LYS A 168 -7.35 -6.84 13.32
N ASN A 169 -8.43 -7.62 13.35
CA ASN A 169 -9.58 -7.32 14.22
C ASN A 169 -10.08 -5.89 13.96
N ASN A 170 -10.16 -5.06 14.99
CA ASN A 170 -10.49 -3.63 14.88
C ASN A 170 -9.26 -2.72 15.08
N ASP A 171 -8.05 -3.24 14.95
CA ASP A 171 -6.82 -2.51 15.20
C ASP A 171 -5.99 -2.33 13.93
N LEU A 172 -5.48 -1.12 13.73
CA LEU A 172 -4.32 -0.85 12.89
C LEU A 172 -3.09 -0.99 13.78
N TYR A 173 -2.09 -1.74 13.34
CA TYR A 173 -0.88 -1.97 14.10
C TYR A 173 0.38 -1.61 13.30
N PHE A 174 1.44 -1.28 14.04
CA PHE A 174 2.82 -1.25 13.59
C PHE A 174 3.47 -2.57 14.00
N GLY A 175 3.63 -3.47 13.04
CA GLY A 175 4.23 -4.79 13.24
C GLY A 175 5.71 -4.77 12.91
N TRP A 176 6.55 -5.03 13.90
CA TRP A 176 7.99 -5.16 13.74
C TRP A 176 8.40 -6.63 13.72
N HIS A 177 9.06 -7.06 12.63
CA HIS A 177 9.64 -8.39 12.51
C HIS A 177 11.05 -8.41 13.07
N LYS A 178 11.17 -8.83 14.33
CA LYS A 178 12.45 -9.03 15.00
C LYS A 178 13.03 -10.38 14.60
N LEU A 179 13.96 -10.37 13.65
CA LEU A 179 14.63 -11.56 13.16
C LEU A 179 15.85 -11.88 14.03
N THR A 180 15.97 -13.11 14.47
CA THR A 180 17.12 -13.62 15.25
C THR A 180 17.60 -14.94 14.66
N GLY A 181 18.66 -15.52 15.21
CA GLY A 181 19.28 -16.73 14.67
C GLY A 181 20.34 -16.41 13.59
N ASN A 182 20.47 -17.24 12.59
CA ASN A 182 21.41 -17.07 11.49
C ASN A 182 20.74 -17.30 10.12
N ALA A 183 21.48 -17.14 9.02
CA ALA A 183 20.95 -17.26 7.67
C ALA A 183 20.32 -18.64 7.34
N ASN A 184 20.69 -19.70 8.04
CA ASN A 184 20.15 -21.04 7.83
C ASN A 184 19.03 -21.38 8.80
N SER A 185 18.96 -20.67 9.95
CA SER A 185 17.96 -20.88 11.00
C SER A 185 17.48 -19.54 11.54
N VAL A 186 16.57 -18.91 10.81
CA VAL A 186 15.98 -17.63 11.20
C VAL A 186 14.77 -17.86 12.09
N ILE A 187 14.74 -17.15 13.20
CA ILE A 187 13.60 -17.04 14.08
C ILE A 187 12.96 -15.68 13.84
N ASP A 188 11.72 -15.68 13.37
CA ASP A 188 10.91 -14.48 13.18
C ASP A 188 9.94 -14.31 14.35
N ARG A 189 10.12 -13.25 15.09
CA ARG A 189 9.17 -12.83 16.13
C ARG A 189 8.57 -11.49 15.75
N ARG A 190 7.32 -11.49 15.31
CA ARG A 190 6.58 -10.25 15.09
C ARG A 190 6.07 -9.70 16.41
N ILE A 191 6.28 -8.40 16.62
CA ILE A 191 5.77 -7.62 17.75
C ILE A 191 4.86 -6.55 17.18
N ASP A 192 3.60 -6.54 17.59
CA ASP A 192 2.59 -5.61 17.12
C ASP A 192 2.36 -4.49 18.15
N TYR A 193 2.35 -3.24 17.70
CA TYR A 193 2.08 -2.05 18.50
C TYR A 193 0.84 -1.36 17.92
N ASN A 194 -0.16 -1.09 18.74
CA ASN A 194 -1.40 -0.45 18.29
C ASN A 194 -1.15 1.00 17.85
N LEU A 195 -1.69 1.36 16.69
CA LEU A 195 -1.65 2.70 16.12
C LEU A 195 -3.01 3.40 16.25
N ALA A 196 -4.08 2.78 15.76
CA ALA A 196 -5.41 3.34 15.68
C ALA A 196 -6.49 2.24 15.66
N LYS A 197 -7.75 2.62 15.83
CA LYS A 197 -8.89 1.72 15.61
C LYS A 197 -9.35 1.81 14.14
N ILE A 198 -9.60 0.66 13.53
CA ILE A 198 -10.11 0.58 12.15
C ILE A 198 -11.45 1.31 12.00
N SER A 199 -12.30 1.23 13.03
CA SER A 199 -13.59 1.94 13.05
C SER A 199 -13.46 3.46 12.95
N GLU A 200 -12.37 4.04 13.47
CA GLU A 200 -12.09 5.48 13.46
C GLU A 200 -11.49 5.96 12.13
N MET A 201 -11.06 5.04 11.28
CA MET A 201 -10.42 5.33 9.99
C MET A 201 -11.38 5.22 8.80
N LYS A 202 -12.63 4.76 9.03
CA LYS A 202 -13.64 4.62 7.98
C LYS A 202 -14.15 5.99 7.54
N ASP A 203 -14.03 6.27 6.24
CA ASP A 203 -14.33 7.56 5.61
C ASP A 203 -13.59 8.77 6.24
N VAL A 204 -12.56 8.51 7.03
CA VAL A 204 -11.74 9.54 7.69
C VAL A 204 -10.29 9.39 7.28
N TRP A 205 -9.69 10.47 6.76
CA TRP A 205 -8.26 10.51 6.50
C TRP A 205 -7.47 10.39 7.80
N THR A 206 -6.57 9.43 7.83
CA THR A 206 -5.67 9.16 8.95
C THR A 206 -4.24 9.21 8.43
N ASP A 207 -3.44 10.08 8.99
CA ASP A 207 -2.03 10.22 8.62
C ASP A 207 -1.20 9.24 9.43
N ILE A 208 -0.44 8.40 8.74
CA ILE A 208 0.49 7.44 9.33
C ILE A 208 1.89 7.84 8.93
N SER A 209 2.76 8.03 9.90
CA SER A 209 4.17 8.29 9.66
C SER A 209 5.04 7.48 10.62
N PHE A 210 6.22 7.09 10.15
CA PHE A 210 7.17 6.36 10.97
C PHE A 210 8.61 6.56 10.47
N CYS A 211 9.55 6.45 11.41
CA CYS A 211 10.98 6.57 11.15
C CYS A 211 11.72 5.33 11.64
N LEU A 212 12.66 4.88 10.84
CA LEU A 212 13.60 3.79 11.13
C LEU A 212 15.01 4.38 11.19
N ASP A 213 15.50 4.57 12.39
CA ASP A 213 16.85 5.09 12.63
C ASP A 213 17.82 3.92 12.81
N PHE A 214 18.53 3.62 11.75
CA PHE A 214 19.49 2.51 11.71
C PHE A 214 20.79 2.81 12.47
N GLU A 215 21.15 4.10 12.62
CA GLU A 215 22.34 4.52 13.33
C GLU A 215 22.11 4.56 14.83
N ASN A 216 21.03 5.23 15.26
CA ASN A 216 20.71 5.35 16.68
C ASN A 216 19.87 4.18 17.21
N LYS A 217 19.62 3.16 16.37
CA LYS A 217 18.88 1.95 16.73
C LYS A 217 17.50 2.24 17.34
N LYS A 218 16.72 3.07 16.65
CA LYS A 218 15.39 3.50 17.12
C LYS A 218 14.35 3.35 16.03
N MET A 219 13.12 3.11 16.45
CA MET A 219 11.95 3.17 15.59
C MET A 219 10.87 3.99 16.28
N LYS A 220 10.20 4.83 15.51
CA LYS A 220 9.10 5.65 16.02
C LYS A 220 7.96 5.65 15.01
N ALA A 221 6.71 5.68 15.49
CA ALA A 221 5.54 5.83 14.64
C ALA A 221 4.54 6.83 15.23
N TRP A 222 3.86 7.53 14.33
CA TRP A 222 2.88 8.57 14.65
C TRP A 222 1.57 8.30 13.90
N VAL A 223 0.49 8.76 14.51
CA VAL A 223 -0.83 8.82 13.90
C VAL A 223 -1.36 10.24 14.07
N ASN A 224 -1.71 10.90 12.98
CA ASN A 224 -2.18 12.29 12.97
C ASN A 224 -1.26 13.22 13.80
N GLY A 225 0.06 13.10 13.59
CA GLY A 225 1.09 13.88 14.28
C GLY A 225 1.37 13.48 15.74
N LYS A 226 0.57 12.57 16.31
CA LYS A 226 0.75 12.11 17.70
C LYS A 226 1.60 10.84 17.73
N LYS A 227 2.72 10.88 18.46
CA LYS A 227 3.59 9.70 18.61
C LYS A 227 2.85 8.58 19.35
N LYS A 228 2.80 7.39 18.74
CA LYS A 228 2.13 6.18 19.26
C LYS A 228 3.13 5.09 19.65
N VAL A 229 4.26 5.04 18.97
CA VAL A 229 5.27 3.98 19.17
C VAL A 229 6.64 4.60 19.30
N GLU A 230 7.42 4.12 20.25
CA GLU A 230 8.85 4.39 20.37
C GLU A 230 9.55 3.11 20.82
N ILE A 231 10.52 2.66 20.04
CA ILE A 231 11.26 1.41 20.26
C ILE A 231 12.76 1.73 20.20
N ASN A 232 13.46 1.52 21.30
CA ASN A 232 14.91 1.75 21.41
C ASN A 232 15.67 0.46 21.07
N GLN A 233 15.45 -0.05 19.86
CA GLN A 233 16.13 -1.23 19.33
C GLN A 233 16.36 -1.03 17.83
N SER A 234 17.39 -1.72 17.30
CA SER A 234 17.68 -1.68 15.87
C SER A 234 16.49 -2.16 15.04
N PRO A 235 16.10 -1.42 13.98
CA PRO A 235 15.07 -1.89 13.05
C PRO A 235 15.39 -3.23 12.39
N ILE A 236 16.66 -3.58 12.29
CA ILE A 236 17.15 -4.81 11.65
C ILE A 236 18.04 -5.61 12.59
N ASN A 237 17.91 -6.93 12.52
CA ASN A 237 18.79 -7.88 13.23
C ASN A 237 19.69 -8.67 12.26
N PHE A 238 19.29 -8.74 10.99
CA PHE A 238 20.11 -9.15 9.86
C PHE A 238 20.33 -7.95 8.96
N THR A 239 21.47 -7.88 8.29
CA THR A 239 21.80 -6.79 7.38
C THR A 239 21.28 -7.11 5.98
N PRO A 240 20.11 -6.60 5.55
CA PRO A 240 19.69 -6.70 4.18
C PRO A 240 20.56 -5.78 3.30
N GLU A 241 20.70 -6.11 2.03
CA GLU A 241 21.38 -5.22 1.10
C GLU A 241 20.60 -3.93 0.89
N LYS A 242 19.29 -4.05 0.73
CA LYS A 242 18.38 -2.94 0.45
C LYS A 242 17.03 -3.14 1.11
N ILE A 243 16.38 -2.02 1.41
CA ILE A 243 15.00 -1.93 1.85
C ILE A 243 14.17 -1.08 0.90
N TYR A 244 12.86 -1.24 0.94
CA TYR A 244 11.93 -0.44 0.15
C TYR A 244 10.53 -0.44 0.77
N PHE A 245 9.90 0.72 0.70
CA PHE A 245 8.54 0.87 1.18
C PHE A 245 7.54 0.38 0.14
N LYS A 246 6.44 -0.20 0.61
CA LYS A 246 5.28 -0.60 -0.19
C LYS A 246 4.02 -0.10 0.49
N TYR A 247 3.02 0.22 -0.31
CA TYR A 247 1.69 0.58 0.14
C TYR A 247 0.63 0.04 -0.84
N GLY A 248 -0.59 -0.09 -0.39
CA GLY A 248 -1.69 -0.71 -1.09
C GLY A 248 -2.35 -1.77 -0.21
N ILE A 249 -2.98 -2.76 -0.80
CA ILE A 249 -3.69 -3.81 -0.08
C ILE A 249 -3.00 -5.15 -0.32
N TYR A 250 -2.57 -5.82 0.75
CA TYR A 250 -2.01 -7.17 0.68
C TYR A 250 -2.62 -8.05 1.75
N ARG A 251 -3.09 -9.23 1.34
CA ARG A 251 -3.64 -10.28 2.22
C ARG A 251 -2.87 -11.58 2.03
N SER A 252 -2.40 -12.17 3.12
CA SER A 252 -1.70 -13.46 3.11
C SER A 252 -2.46 -14.51 3.92
N PHE A 253 -2.22 -15.79 3.61
CA PHE A 253 -2.92 -16.92 4.24
C PHE A 253 -4.45 -16.82 4.12
N ILE A 254 -4.93 -16.40 2.96
CA ILE A 254 -6.36 -16.13 2.70
C ILE A 254 -7.26 -17.35 2.92
N SER A 255 -6.72 -18.56 2.77
CA SER A 255 -7.45 -19.81 3.07
C SER A 255 -7.96 -19.87 4.51
N ARG A 256 -7.25 -19.26 5.47
CA ARG A 256 -7.69 -19.22 6.88
C ARG A 256 -9.00 -18.45 7.07
N TYR A 257 -9.17 -17.36 6.29
CA TYR A 257 -10.41 -16.61 6.30
C TYR A 257 -11.49 -17.33 5.49
N LYS A 258 -11.13 -17.84 4.31
CA LYS A 258 -12.06 -18.53 3.41
C LYS A 258 -12.64 -19.81 4.02
N SER A 259 -11.90 -20.53 4.83
CA SER A 259 -12.41 -21.73 5.52
C SER A 259 -13.55 -21.41 6.51
N ILE A 260 -13.63 -20.18 6.98
CA ILE A 260 -14.68 -19.73 7.92
C ILE A 260 -15.82 -19.01 7.18
N HIS A 261 -15.48 -18.20 6.17
CA HIS A 261 -16.42 -17.25 5.56
C HIS A 261 -16.69 -17.51 4.08
N GLY A 262 -16.12 -18.54 3.49
CA GLY A 262 -16.27 -18.93 2.08
C GLY A 262 -15.45 -18.11 1.10
N LYS A 263 -15.49 -16.77 1.18
CA LYS A 263 -14.80 -15.86 0.26
C LYS A 263 -14.20 -14.66 0.98
N MET A 264 -13.17 -14.07 0.39
CA MET A 264 -12.59 -12.82 0.90
C MET A 264 -13.54 -11.63 0.64
N PRO A 265 -13.66 -10.68 1.59
CA PRO A 265 -14.42 -9.47 1.34
C PRO A 265 -13.71 -8.58 0.32
N THR A 266 -14.49 -7.78 -0.39
CA THR A 266 -13.92 -6.64 -1.13
C THR A 266 -13.39 -5.62 -0.13
N GLN A 267 -12.15 -5.19 -0.32
CA GLN A 267 -11.56 -4.12 0.47
C GLN A 267 -11.22 -2.94 -0.45
N ILE A 268 -11.63 -1.75 -0.03
CA ILE A 268 -11.36 -0.49 -0.72
C ILE A 268 -10.63 0.41 0.27
N VAL A 269 -9.52 0.98 -0.21
CA VAL A 269 -8.64 1.84 0.59
C VAL A 269 -8.19 3.00 -0.28
N PHE A 270 -8.16 4.19 0.31
CA PHE A 270 -7.68 5.40 -0.34
C PHE A 270 -6.34 5.81 0.25
N TYR A 271 -5.45 6.31 -0.61
CA TYR A 271 -4.12 6.79 -0.24
C TYR A 271 -3.86 8.17 -0.80
N ASP A 272 -3.18 8.98 -0.01
CA ASP A 272 -2.72 10.31 -0.38
C ASP A 272 -1.41 10.64 0.34
N GLU A 273 -0.75 11.72 -0.04
CA GLU A 273 0.43 12.26 0.67
C GLU A 273 1.55 11.24 0.93
N ILE A 274 1.78 10.33 -0.01
CA ILE A 274 2.84 9.32 0.13
C ILE A 274 4.21 10.00 0.06
N ARG A 275 4.97 9.91 1.14
CA ARG A 275 6.23 10.62 1.33
C ARG A 275 7.34 9.72 1.84
N ARG A 276 8.55 10.14 1.56
CA ARG A 276 9.77 9.57 2.12
C ARG A 276 10.77 10.69 2.38
N GLY A 277 11.41 10.64 3.53
CA GLY A 277 12.40 11.62 3.95
C GLY A 277 13.43 11.06 4.92
N THR A 278 14.17 11.95 5.55
CA THR A 278 15.19 11.64 6.54
C THR A 278 14.78 12.11 7.94
N SER A 279 13.72 12.86 8.04
CA SER A 279 13.13 13.31 9.30
C SER A 279 11.62 13.16 9.28
N ILE A 280 10.98 13.26 10.44
CA ILE A 280 9.52 13.22 10.55
C ILE A 280 8.88 14.47 9.90
N GLU A 281 9.56 15.59 9.95
CA GLU A 281 9.15 16.86 9.35
C GLU A 281 9.11 16.79 7.82
N ASP A 282 9.86 15.86 7.21
CA ASP A 282 9.84 15.63 5.77
C ASP A 282 8.57 14.88 5.29
N VAL A 283 7.90 14.19 6.20
CA VAL A 283 6.88 13.20 5.81
C VAL A 283 5.53 13.38 6.49
N ASP A 284 5.44 14.17 7.56
CA ASP A 284 4.20 14.36 8.33
C ASP A 284 3.72 15.81 8.29
N ARG A 285 2.58 16.05 7.63
CA ARG A 285 1.99 17.38 7.51
C ARG A 285 1.39 17.91 8.82
N ASN A 286 1.06 17.06 9.76
CA ASN A 286 0.59 17.52 11.08
C ASN A 286 1.74 18.07 11.92
N ILE A 287 2.95 17.58 11.68
CA ILE A 287 4.17 18.06 12.35
C ILE A 287 4.78 19.23 11.58
N ASN A 288 4.78 19.15 10.24
CA ASN A 288 5.24 20.24 9.38
C ASN A 288 4.12 20.70 8.41
N PRO A 289 3.26 21.62 8.80
CA PRO A 289 2.16 22.12 7.95
C PRO A 289 2.62 22.85 6.68
N LYS A 290 3.91 23.22 6.58
CA LYS A 290 4.48 23.89 5.39
C LYS A 290 4.78 22.93 4.25
N LEU A 291 4.69 21.62 4.45
CA LEU A 291 4.86 20.64 3.38
C LEU A 291 3.82 20.89 2.28
N LYS A 292 4.31 21.09 1.05
CA LYS A 292 3.43 21.21 -0.12
C LYS A 292 2.75 19.86 -0.38
N PRO A 293 1.50 19.84 -0.89
CA PRO A 293 0.88 18.61 -1.36
C PRO A 293 1.78 17.85 -2.34
N VAL A 294 1.64 16.54 -2.35
CA VAL A 294 2.46 15.68 -3.24
C VAL A 294 2.02 15.80 -4.70
N ASP A 295 0.75 16.07 -4.99
CA ASP A 295 0.17 16.21 -6.33
C ASP A 295 -0.02 17.65 -6.83
#